data_ab5fd2293d35fa9c813b6bcd410fb18e
#
_entry.id   ab5fd2293d35fa9c813b6bcd410fb18e
#
_cell.length_a   1.000
_cell.length_b   1.000
_cell.length_c   1.000
_cell.angle_alpha   90.00
_cell.angle_beta   90.00
_cell.angle_gamma   90.00
#
_symmetry.space_group_name_H-M   'P 1'
#
loop_
_entity.id
_entity.type
_entity.pdbx_description
1 polymer ?
#
loop_
_entity_poly.entity_id
_entity_poly.type
_entity_poly.pdbx_seq_one_letter_code
_entity_poly.pdbx_strand_id
1 'polypeptide(L)'
;MSASNTKAPVQGQGEEGLPGSKSVASEEGDTRNEGGPEHPCRTNYEGQAGKAAQRREARPDETGVGLVHSSLKQGASPETGEGTNRATQSAKATRTVRTTEQDWQTFLRAIAEKAHRDKHHRFGDLYRWLNQDVLRLCFYRLRKDAASGVDRVSFEDYERNLEANLTDLEGRLRRKAYRARLVRRKYIPKANGKRRPLGIPVLEDKLLQVAVKQILLAIYERDFLPCSYGYRPGINAAEAIRSLRRELQFGGHHFVVEADIKGYFDNIQWEWLEQMLAQRITDGAFQNLIRKWLRAGVLEEDGKIIHPQTGTPQGGVVSPVLANIYLHYALDLWFERVMRPKQQGRSRLVRYADDFVACFEYRHEAERFERELKTRLAKFGLELAADKTKTLRFGHNGGPHNGRFDFLGFEFYWEPDRKGTPRVKLRTSTKKHLAAMQRIRQWIREQRAQKQAPMMKTLRAKLQGTWNYYGLIGNFRRMQLLYQEVCRALHKWLNRRSQRPSLTWPEVDRLLARFQVPKPRIVETKAMKPCQLELTNAWPRLQAQPVRAVLQVAHARAS
;
A
#
# COMPACT_ATOMS: atom_id res chain seq x y z
N MET A 1 62.43 33.02 -6.13
CA MET A 1 62.30 34.31 -5.46
C MET A 1 61.18 34.13 -4.46
N SER A 2 61.51 33.82 -3.27
CA SER A 2 61.54 34.62 -2.03
C SER A 2 60.14 34.72 -1.46
N ALA A 3 59.81 33.95 -0.43
CA ALA A 3 60.03 34.09 1.02
C ALA A 3 59.17 35.24 1.57
N SER A 4 58.45 35.18 2.63
CA SER A 4 58.64 34.72 4.00
C SER A 4 57.34 34.97 4.79
N ASN A 5 56.86 34.03 5.64
CA ASN A 5 57.11 34.01 7.07
C ASN A 5 56.54 35.19 7.87
N THR A 6 55.66 35.01 8.84
CA THR A 6 55.96 34.92 10.28
C THR A 6 54.67 34.88 11.13
N LYS A 7 54.56 33.84 11.96
CA LYS A 7 54.51 33.76 13.43
C LYS A 7 53.30 34.32 14.22
N ALA A 8 52.77 33.41 15.00
CA ALA A 8 52.06 33.63 16.28
C ALA A 8 53.01 34.21 17.38
N PRO A 9 52.53 34.67 18.54
CA PRO A 9 52.21 33.82 19.67
C PRO A 9 51.10 34.34 20.65
N VAL A 10 50.51 33.49 21.47
CA VAL A 10 50.77 32.98 22.83
C VAL A 10 50.02 33.71 23.97
N GLN A 11 49.25 32.90 24.73
CA GLN A 11 49.01 32.85 26.19
C GLN A 11 48.16 33.88 26.96
N GLY A 12 47.38 33.29 27.89
CA GLY A 12 46.89 33.88 29.12
C GLY A 12 45.71 33.13 29.70
N GLN A 13 45.91 32.17 30.47
CA GLN A 13 45.56 31.62 31.77
C GLN A 13 44.61 32.48 32.64
N GLY A 14 43.73 31.84 33.37
CA GLY A 14 42.96 32.36 34.50
C GLY A 14 41.92 31.35 34.99
N GLU A 15 42.31 30.62 36.01
CA GLU A 15 41.59 29.67 36.86
C GLU A 15 40.58 30.35 37.81
N GLU A 16 39.89 29.46 38.58
CA GLU A 16 39.10 29.63 39.80
C GLU A 16 37.60 29.85 39.59
N GLY A 17 36.66 29.13 40.22
CA GLY A 17 36.72 28.23 41.35
C GLY A 17 35.30 27.72 41.65
N LEU A 18 35.17 26.49 42.05
CA LEU A 18 34.02 25.94 42.78
C LEU A 18 34.05 26.43 44.24
N PRO A 19 32.93 26.52 44.97
CA PRO A 19 32.35 25.38 45.68
C PRO A 19 30.81 25.49 45.88
N GLY A 20 30.06 24.49 46.22
CA GLY A 20 30.02 23.66 47.35
C GLY A 20 28.61 23.03 47.49
N SER A 21 28.61 21.80 47.85
CA SER A 21 27.53 20.94 48.30
C SER A 21 26.66 21.49 49.43
N LYS A 22 25.38 21.14 49.47
CA LYS A 22 24.68 20.75 50.72
C LYS A 22 23.51 19.83 50.46
N SER A 23 23.62 18.64 50.98
CA SER A 23 22.62 17.68 51.35
C SER A 23 21.79 18.17 52.54
N VAL A 24 20.47 17.95 52.56
CA VAL A 24 19.75 17.65 53.82
C VAL A 24 18.57 16.72 53.50
N ALA A 25 18.44 15.81 54.40
CA ALA A 25 17.60 14.64 54.48
C ALA A 25 16.17 14.92 54.95
N SER A 26 15.32 13.92 54.62
CA SER A 26 14.23 13.30 55.38
C SER A 26 13.25 14.16 56.21
N GLU A 27 11.96 13.93 56.00
CA GLU A 27 11.05 13.55 57.09
C GLU A 27 9.78 12.93 56.56
N GLU A 28 9.39 11.85 57.24
CA GLU A 28 8.18 11.09 57.13
C GLU A 28 6.94 11.88 57.61
N GLY A 29 5.76 11.56 57.12
CA GLY A 29 4.52 12.09 57.64
C GLY A 29 3.30 11.36 57.07
N ASP A 30 2.94 10.30 57.76
CA ASP A 30 1.71 9.51 57.71
C ASP A 30 0.46 10.38 58.01
N THR A 31 -0.66 10.14 57.32
CA THR A 31 -2.02 9.91 57.88
C THR A 31 -3.14 9.95 56.84
N ARG A 32 -3.80 8.80 56.71
CA ARG A 32 -5.26 8.52 56.72
C ARG A 32 -6.20 9.27 55.77
N ASN A 33 -6.81 8.46 54.87
CA ASN A 33 -8.17 7.87 54.95
C ASN A 33 -9.33 8.78 54.52
N GLU A 34 -10.10 8.31 53.61
CA GLU A 34 -11.54 8.24 53.34
C GLU A 34 -11.81 8.35 51.85
N GLY A 35 -12.43 7.44 51.17
CA GLY A 35 -13.63 6.68 51.38
C GLY A 35 -14.49 6.75 50.12
N GLY A 36 -14.57 5.71 49.35
CA GLY A 36 -15.51 5.15 48.42
C GLY A 36 -16.35 6.02 47.48
N PRO A 37 -17.12 5.45 46.54
CA PRO A 37 -17.46 4.03 46.44
C PRO A 37 -17.17 3.38 45.06
N GLU A 38 -16.86 2.12 45.14
CA GLU A 38 -16.94 1.14 44.05
C GLU A 38 -18.36 0.92 43.58
N HIS A 39 -18.57 0.76 42.27
CA HIS A 39 -19.67 -0.01 41.77
C HIS A 39 -19.18 -1.03 40.74
N PRO A 40 -19.53 -2.29 40.97
CA PRO A 40 -19.10 -3.42 40.14
C PRO A 40 -20.07 -3.66 38.99
N CYS A 41 -19.55 -3.98 37.83
CA CYS A 41 -20.34 -4.68 36.81
C CYS A 41 -19.67 -5.98 36.47
N ARG A 42 -19.94 -6.98 37.33
CA ARG A 42 -19.85 -8.41 37.01
C ARG A 42 -21.18 -8.80 36.42
N THR A 43 -21.19 -9.33 35.23
CA THR A 43 -22.24 -10.24 34.77
C THR A 43 -21.59 -11.55 34.39
N ASN A 44 -21.84 -12.52 35.26
CA ASN A 44 -21.66 -13.95 35.05
C ASN A 44 -22.56 -14.38 33.89
N TYR A 45 -22.04 -15.21 33.04
CA TYR A 45 -22.82 -16.16 32.26
C TYR A 45 -22.27 -17.55 32.53
N GLU A 46 -22.89 -18.20 33.48
CA GLU A 46 -22.87 -19.66 33.59
C GLU A 46 -24.00 -20.26 32.76
N GLY A 47 -23.67 -21.36 32.19
CA GLY A 47 -24.23 -22.36 31.41
C GLY A 47 -25.73 -22.68 31.49
N GLN A 48 -26.23 -23.10 30.36
CA GLN A 48 -27.15 -24.24 30.27
C GLN A 48 -26.94 -25.00 28.97
N ALA A 49 -26.55 -26.25 29.10
CA ALA A 49 -26.59 -27.26 28.06
C ALA A 49 -28.05 -27.75 27.89
N GLY A 50 -28.47 -27.95 26.66
CA GLY A 50 -29.81 -28.51 26.43
C GLY A 50 -30.14 -28.79 24.96
N LYS A 51 -29.84 -30.00 24.52
CA LYS A 51 -30.55 -30.87 23.57
C LYS A 51 -30.68 -30.51 22.09
N ALA A 52 -30.11 -31.43 21.36
CA ALA A 52 -30.24 -31.71 19.94
C ALA A 52 -31.70 -31.80 19.43
N ALA A 53 -31.92 -31.29 18.23
CA ALA A 53 -32.96 -31.80 17.34
C ALA A 53 -32.42 -31.78 15.91
N GLN A 54 -32.27 -33.00 15.40
CA GLN A 54 -32.05 -33.31 13.98
C GLN A 54 -33.24 -32.83 13.15
N ARG A 55 -33.01 -32.18 12.02
CA ARG A 55 -33.91 -32.22 10.87
C ARG A 55 -33.12 -32.20 9.56
N ARG A 56 -33.10 -33.34 8.98
CA ARG A 56 -33.19 -33.85 7.61
C ARG A 56 -33.01 -32.85 6.47
N GLU A 57 -32.08 -33.24 5.61
CA GLU A 57 -31.90 -32.85 4.20
C GLU A 57 -33.15 -33.13 3.37
N ALA A 58 -33.47 -32.26 2.42
CA ALA A 58 -34.29 -32.58 1.28
C ALA A 58 -33.65 -31.92 0.04
N ARG A 59 -33.22 -32.76 -0.89
CA ARG A 59 -32.93 -32.43 -2.28
C ARG A 59 -34.24 -32.22 -3.02
N PRO A 60 -34.31 -31.36 -4.03
CA PRO A 60 -35.36 -31.47 -5.05
C PRO A 60 -34.84 -32.18 -6.28
N ASP A 61 -35.63 -33.15 -6.71
CA ASP A 61 -35.54 -33.88 -7.96
C ASP A 61 -36.04 -33.03 -9.17
N GLU A 62 -35.51 -33.42 -10.31
CA GLU A 62 -35.95 -33.04 -11.65
C GLU A 62 -37.35 -33.60 -11.94
N THR A 63 -38.07 -32.94 -12.83
CA THR A 63 -38.84 -33.42 -14.01
C THR A 63 -40.04 -32.53 -14.30
N GLY A 64 -40.26 -32.28 -15.58
CA GLY A 64 -41.62 -32.24 -16.12
C GLY A 64 -41.92 -31.15 -17.15
N VAL A 65 -41.72 -31.55 -18.36
CA VAL A 65 -42.25 -31.03 -19.63
C VAL A 65 -43.76 -30.67 -19.58
N GLY A 66 -44.14 -29.56 -20.21
CA GLY A 66 -45.55 -29.24 -20.49
C GLY A 66 -45.71 -28.17 -21.57
N LEU A 67 -45.78 -28.63 -22.82
CA LEU A 67 -46.27 -27.87 -23.97
C LEU A 67 -47.79 -27.61 -23.87
N VAL A 68 -48.23 -26.37 -24.08
CA VAL A 68 -49.57 -26.10 -24.60
C VAL A 68 -49.52 -25.01 -25.65
N HIS A 69 -49.86 -25.41 -26.88
CA HIS A 69 -50.26 -24.58 -28.01
C HIS A 69 -51.61 -23.91 -27.77
N SER A 70 -51.78 -22.67 -28.16
CA SER A 70 -53.00 -22.22 -28.81
C SER A 70 -52.78 -21.02 -29.71
N SER A 71 -53.33 -21.15 -30.89
CA SER A 71 -53.17 -20.31 -32.07
C SER A 71 -54.18 -19.17 -32.17
N LEU A 72 -53.88 -18.22 -33.09
CA LEU A 72 -54.72 -17.34 -33.91
C LEU A 72 -55.27 -16.05 -33.26
N LYS A 73 -55.14 -14.87 -33.84
CA LYS A 73 -55.40 -14.38 -35.21
C LYS A 73 -54.83 -13.02 -35.51
N GLN A 74 -54.41 -12.84 -36.70
CA GLN A 74 -54.23 -11.72 -37.62
C GLN A 74 -54.78 -10.33 -37.25
N GLY A 75 -54.02 -9.30 -37.57
CA GLY A 75 -54.40 -7.92 -37.83
C GLY A 75 -53.17 -7.11 -38.28
N ALA A 76 -53.10 -6.85 -39.59
CA ALA A 76 -52.05 -6.12 -40.29
C ALA A 76 -52.20 -4.59 -40.11
N SER A 77 -51.17 -3.84 -40.03
CA SER A 77 -50.42 -3.05 -41.05
C SER A 77 -49.47 -2.03 -40.37
N PRO A 78 -48.55 -1.35 -41.07
CA PRO A 78 -47.15 -1.24 -40.65
C PRO A 78 -46.82 0.17 -40.15
N GLU A 79 -46.02 0.25 -39.07
CA GLU A 79 -45.28 1.48 -38.76
C GLU A 79 -43.78 1.21 -38.69
N THR A 80 -43.14 1.78 -39.67
CA THR A 80 -41.79 2.31 -39.81
C THR A 80 -40.73 1.91 -38.79
N GLY A 81 -39.73 1.21 -39.33
CA GLY A 81 -38.52 0.76 -38.67
C GLY A 81 -37.54 1.86 -38.23
N GLU A 82 -37.53 2.16 -36.96
CA GLU A 82 -36.40 2.80 -36.29
C GLU A 82 -35.94 2.05 -35.03
N GLY A 83 -36.69 1.07 -34.55
CA GLY A 83 -36.36 0.31 -33.32
C GLY A 83 -35.35 -0.82 -33.51
N THR A 84 -35.22 -1.41 -34.69
CA THR A 84 -34.35 -2.58 -34.94
C THR A 84 -32.89 -2.22 -35.15
N ASN A 85 -32.57 -0.99 -35.56
CA ASN A 85 -31.17 -0.56 -35.73
C ASN A 85 -30.44 -0.27 -34.43
N ARG A 86 -31.14 0.16 -33.39
CA ARG A 86 -30.52 0.48 -32.07
C ARG A 86 -30.17 -0.78 -31.27
N ALA A 87 -31.04 -1.80 -31.31
CA ALA A 87 -30.81 -3.08 -30.61
C ALA A 87 -29.69 -3.91 -31.28
N THR A 88 -29.65 -3.95 -32.61
CA THR A 88 -28.59 -4.63 -33.37
C THR A 88 -27.25 -3.92 -33.28
N GLN A 89 -27.22 -2.59 -33.25
CA GLN A 89 -25.99 -1.84 -33.02
C GLN A 89 -25.47 -2.01 -31.60
N SER A 90 -26.35 -2.04 -30.59
CA SER A 90 -25.97 -2.30 -29.18
C SER A 90 -25.43 -3.73 -28.99
N ALA A 91 -26.08 -4.74 -29.59
CA ALA A 91 -25.60 -6.13 -29.52
C ALA A 91 -24.26 -6.33 -30.26
N LYS A 92 -24.09 -5.69 -31.43
CA LYS A 92 -22.85 -5.73 -32.20
C LYS A 92 -21.69 -5.02 -31.48
N ALA A 93 -21.95 -3.86 -30.86
CA ALA A 93 -20.99 -3.15 -30.03
C ALA A 93 -20.59 -3.98 -28.81
N THR A 94 -21.54 -4.60 -28.10
CA THR A 94 -21.26 -5.46 -26.94
C THR A 94 -20.45 -6.70 -27.33
N ARG A 95 -20.71 -7.31 -28.48
CA ARG A 95 -19.95 -8.45 -28.98
C ARG A 95 -18.52 -8.05 -29.35
N THR A 96 -18.32 -6.92 -30.02
CA THR A 96 -17.01 -6.40 -30.41
C THR A 96 -16.16 -6.08 -29.16
N VAL A 97 -16.73 -5.44 -28.13
CA VAL A 97 -16.05 -5.13 -26.88
C VAL A 97 -15.61 -6.40 -26.14
N ARG A 98 -16.46 -7.43 -26.10
CA ARG A 98 -16.11 -8.73 -25.49
C ARG A 98 -14.94 -9.43 -26.20
N THR A 99 -14.94 -9.43 -27.53
CA THR A 99 -13.86 -10.01 -28.33
C THR A 99 -12.54 -9.29 -28.06
N THR A 100 -12.54 -7.96 -28.08
CA THR A 100 -11.34 -7.14 -27.78
C THR A 100 -10.80 -7.35 -26.35
N GLU A 101 -11.69 -7.49 -25.37
CA GLU A 101 -11.25 -7.76 -23.98
C GLU A 101 -10.60 -9.15 -23.87
N GLN A 102 -11.14 -10.16 -24.54
CA GLN A 102 -10.57 -11.50 -24.60
C GLN A 102 -9.20 -11.49 -25.28
N ASP A 103 -9.04 -10.79 -26.42
CA ASP A 103 -7.77 -10.64 -27.12
C ASP A 103 -6.72 -9.94 -26.27
N TRP A 104 -7.10 -8.86 -25.58
CA TRP A 104 -6.23 -8.16 -24.64
C TRP A 104 -5.78 -9.06 -23.48
N GLN A 105 -6.71 -9.80 -22.88
CA GLN A 105 -6.37 -10.73 -21.79
C GLN A 105 -5.49 -11.89 -22.27
N THR A 106 -5.73 -12.39 -23.48
CA THR A 106 -4.93 -13.44 -24.12
C THR A 106 -3.50 -12.94 -24.38
N PHE A 107 -3.35 -11.72 -24.89
CA PHE A 107 -2.04 -11.08 -25.06
C PHE A 107 -1.28 -10.94 -23.72
N LEU A 108 -1.95 -10.41 -22.68
CA LEU A 108 -1.30 -10.26 -21.37
C LEU A 108 -0.91 -11.61 -20.75
N ARG A 109 -1.72 -12.67 -20.94
CA ARG A 109 -1.37 -14.03 -20.52
C ARG A 109 -0.17 -14.57 -21.27
N ALA A 110 -0.12 -14.42 -22.59
CA ALA A 110 1.01 -14.85 -23.42
C ALA A 110 2.33 -14.17 -22.97
N ILE A 111 2.29 -12.85 -22.69
CA ILE A 111 3.43 -12.13 -22.09
C ILE A 111 3.82 -12.75 -20.75
N ALA A 112 2.85 -12.95 -19.85
CA ALA A 112 3.12 -13.47 -18.52
C ALA A 112 3.69 -14.90 -18.55
N GLU A 113 3.19 -15.75 -19.43
CA GLU A 113 3.70 -17.12 -19.64
C GLU A 113 5.12 -17.10 -20.22
N LYS A 114 5.38 -16.25 -21.22
CA LYS A 114 6.71 -16.10 -21.79
C LYS A 114 7.70 -15.56 -20.76
N ALA A 115 7.30 -14.55 -19.97
CA ALA A 115 8.11 -14.01 -18.88
C ALA A 115 8.40 -15.04 -17.79
N HIS A 116 7.46 -15.96 -17.54
CA HIS A 116 7.64 -17.04 -16.57
C HIS A 116 8.63 -18.10 -17.07
N ARG A 117 8.46 -18.55 -18.33
CA ARG A 117 9.30 -19.59 -18.94
C ARG A 117 10.73 -19.13 -19.19
N ASP A 118 10.88 -17.87 -19.66
CA ASP A 118 12.18 -17.31 -20.02
C ASP A 118 12.44 -15.99 -19.28
N LYS A 119 13.29 -16.09 -18.25
CA LYS A 119 13.65 -14.94 -17.41
C LYS A 119 14.59 -13.95 -18.11
N HIS A 120 15.18 -14.33 -19.23
CA HIS A 120 16.06 -13.48 -20.03
C HIS A 120 15.37 -12.90 -21.26
N HIS A 121 14.16 -13.37 -21.58
CA HIS A 121 13.42 -12.86 -22.71
C HIS A 121 13.17 -11.35 -22.59
N ARG A 122 13.47 -10.64 -23.66
CA ARG A 122 13.26 -9.20 -23.79
C ARG A 122 12.11 -8.94 -24.77
N PHE A 123 11.07 -8.27 -24.29
CA PHE A 123 9.85 -8.04 -25.03
C PHE A 123 9.99 -6.86 -26.00
N GLY A 124 9.71 -7.10 -27.27
CA GLY A 124 9.47 -6.10 -28.30
C GLY A 124 7.95 -5.94 -28.57
N ASP A 125 7.63 -5.08 -29.54
CA ASP A 125 6.27 -4.91 -30.10
C ASP A 125 5.14 -4.64 -29.08
N LEU A 126 5.47 -4.09 -27.93
CA LEU A 126 4.49 -3.77 -26.89
C LEU A 126 3.67 -2.53 -27.23
N TYR A 127 4.31 -1.56 -27.89
CA TYR A 127 3.71 -0.27 -28.19
C TYR A 127 2.52 -0.38 -29.15
N ARG A 128 2.53 -1.30 -30.11
CA ARG A 128 1.45 -1.50 -31.09
C ARG A 128 0.11 -1.89 -30.46
N TRP A 129 0.15 -2.44 -29.25
CA TRP A 129 -1.05 -2.82 -28.50
C TRP A 129 -1.77 -1.64 -27.84
N LEU A 130 -1.21 -0.44 -27.91
CA LEU A 130 -1.85 0.78 -27.43
C LEU A 130 -2.78 1.36 -28.51
N ASN A 131 -3.72 0.55 -28.98
CA ASN A 131 -4.71 0.88 -29.99
C ASN A 131 -6.02 1.37 -29.34
N GLN A 132 -6.94 1.90 -30.16
CA GLN A 132 -8.21 2.48 -29.72
C GLN A 132 -9.02 1.52 -28.85
N ASP A 133 -9.08 0.24 -29.22
CA ASP A 133 -9.88 -0.74 -28.51
C ASP A 133 -9.36 -1.03 -27.10
N VAL A 134 -8.05 -1.22 -26.97
CA VAL A 134 -7.40 -1.40 -25.65
C VAL A 134 -7.54 -0.13 -24.82
N LEU A 135 -7.40 1.04 -25.42
CA LEU A 135 -7.57 2.31 -24.72
C LEU A 135 -9.01 2.49 -24.22
N ARG A 136 -10.02 2.10 -25.02
CA ARG A 136 -11.43 2.08 -24.59
C ARG A 136 -11.64 1.19 -23.35
N LEU A 137 -11.09 -0.04 -23.36
CA LEU A 137 -11.12 -0.92 -22.18
C LEU A 137 -10.47 -0.28 -20.96
N CYS A 138 -9.34 0.37 -21.15
CA CYS A 138 -8.61 1.05 -20.07
C CYS A 138 -9.35 2.28 -19.55
N PHE A 139 -10.10 3.00 -20.39
CA PHE A 139 -10.91 4.13 -19.98
C PHE A 139 -11.96 3.72 -18.94
N TYR A 140 -12.72 2.66 -19.17
CA TYR A 140 -13.73 2.18 -18.22
C TYR A 140 -13.14 1.59 -16.91
N ARG A 141 -11.85 1.36 -16.85
CA ARG A 141 -11.12 0.98 -15.61
C ARG A 141 -10.65 2.17 -14.79
N LEU A 142 -10.77 3.40 -15.32
CA LEU A 142 -10.48 4.61 -14.57
C LEU A 142 -11.53 4.86 -13.51
N ARG A 143 -11.13 5.50 -12.41
CA ARG A 143 -12.06 5.96 -11.39
C ARG A 143 -12.81 7.20 -11.90
N LYS A 144 -14.14 7.14 -11.93
CA LYS A 144 -15.00 8.25 -12.38
C LYS A 144 -14.84 9.51 -11.52
N ASP A 145 -14.67 9.33 -10.20
CA ASP A 145 -14.49 10.39 -9.21
C ASP A 145 -13.04 10.87 -9.05
N ALA A 146 -12.13 10.50 -9.96
CA ALA A 146 -10.74 10.90 -9.87
C ALA A 146 -10.55 12.38 -10.24
N ALA A 147 -9.71 13.08 -9.47
CA ALA A 147 -9.39 14.49 -9.72
C ALA A 147 -8.84 14.69 -11.15
N SER A 148 -9.31 15.73 -11.85
CA SER A 148 -8.83 16.14 -13.19
C SER A 148 -7.41 16.70 -13.15
N GLY A 149 -6.71 16.60 -14.29
CA GLY A 149 -5.37 17.16 -14.49
C GLY A 149 -5.31 18.68 -14.60
N VAL A 150 -4.28 19.18 -15.30
CA VAL A 150 -4.12 20.61 -15.59
C VAL A 150 -5.17 21.14 -16.57
N ASP A 151 -5.67 20.28 -17.44
CA ASP A 151 -6.70 20.56 -18.45
C ASP A 151 -8.11 20.65 -17.86
N ARG A 152 -8.28 20.29 -16.60
CA ARG A 152 -9.57 20.24 -15.87
C ARG A 152 -10.61 19.30 -16.50
N VAL A 153 -10.24 18.46 -17.47
CA VAL A 153 -11.14 17.50 -18.11
C VAL A 153 -11.52 16.41 -17.11
N SER A 154 -12.81 16.26 -16.83
CA SER A 154 -13.37 15.21 -15.99
C SER A 154 -13.54 13.90 -16.75
N PHE A 155 -13.90 12.82 -16.04
CA PHE A 155 -14.25 11.55 -16.68
C PHE A 155 -15.45 11.71 -17.61
N GLU A 156 -16.48 12.39 -17.16
CA GLU A 156 -17.73 12.64 -17.90
C GLU A 156 -17.51 13.52 -19.14
N ASP A 157 -16.64 14.55 -19.04
CA ASP A 157 -16.30 15.41 -20.17
C ASP A 157 -15.59 14.64 -21.29
N TYR A 158 -14.66 13.76 -20.91
CA TYR A 158 -13.94 12.92 -21.88
C TYR A 158 -14.84 11.85 -22.49
N GLU A 159 -15.77 11.27 -21.69
CA GLU A 159 -16.72 10.25 -22.11
C GLU A 159 -17.69 10.75 -23.19
N ARG A 160 -18.10 12.03 -23.16
CA ARG A 160 -19.01 12.63 -24.17
C ARG A 160 -18.49 12.50 -25.61
N ASN A 161 -17.18 12.61 -25.79
CA ASN A 161 -16.52 12.53 -27.11
C ASN A 161 -15.52 11.38 -27.18
N LEU A 162 -15.79 10.28 -26.48
CA LEU A 162 -14.83 9.20 -26.23
C LEU A 162 -14.21 8.68 -27.52
N GLU A 163 -15.02 8.33 -28.53
CA GLU A 163 -14.54 7.72 -29.78
C GLU A 163 -13.62 8.68 -30.56
N ALA A 164 -13.99 9.95 -30.68
CA ALA A 164 -13.18 10.96 -31.34
C ALA A 164 -11.86 11.17 -30.59
N ASN A 165 -11.92 11.26 -29.25
CA ASN A 165 -10.74 11.43 -28.40
C ASN A 165 -9.77 10.23 -28.50
N LEU A 166 -10.31 8.99 -28.54
CA LEU A 166 -9.50 7.80 -28.68
C LEU A 166 -8.88 7.65 -30.06
N THR A 167 -9.63 8.00 -31.12
CA THR A 167 -9.12 8.02 -32.51
C THR A 167 -7.96 9.01 -32.67
N ASP A 168 -8.12 10.23 -32.14
CA ASP A 168 -7.05 11.23 -32.16
C ASP A 168 -5.82 10.76 -31.37
N LEU A 169 -6.05 10.22 -30.15
CA LEU A 169 -4.97 9.71 -29.32
C LEU A 169 -4.20 8.58 -30.00
N GLU A 170 -4.88 7.58 -30.58
CA GLU A 170 -4.25 6.52 -31.35
C GLU A 170 -3.49 7.07 -32.55
N GLY A 171 -4.07 8.01 -33.29
CA GLY A 171 -3.40 8.69 -34.39
C GLY A 171 -2.09 9.37 -33.97
N ARG A 172 -2.07 10.07 -32.84
CA ARG A 172 -0.85 10.67 -32.26
C ARG A 172 0.16 9.63 -31.81
N LEU A 173 -0.29 8.50 -31.25
CA LEU A 173 0.58 7.39 -30.87
C LEU A 173 1.22 6.76 -32.11
N ARG A 174 0.46 6.42 -33.15
CA ARG A 174 0.97 5.83 -34.41
C ARG A 174 2.03 6.70 -35.06
N ARG A 175 1.80 8.02 -35.12
CA ARG A 175 2.77 8.99 -35.65
C ARG A 175 3.91 9.32 -34.67
N LYS A 176 3.95 8.70 -33.47
CA LYS A 176 4.91 9.00 -32.38
C LYS A 176 4.87 10.48 -31.92
N ALA A 177 3.82 11.20 -32.24
CA ALA A 177 3.58 12.61 -31.94
C ALA A 177 2.91 12.86 -30.57
N TYR A 178 2.57 11.80 -29.82
CA TYR A 178 2.04 11.96 -28.47
C TYR A 178 3.04 12.72 -27.58
N ARG A 179 2.52 13.66 -26.79
CA ARG A 179 3.27 14.44 -25.79
C ARG A 179 2.56 14.34 -24.45
N ALA A 180 3.29 13.96 -23.38
CA ALA A 180 2.76 13.99 -22.02
C ALA A 180 2.46 15.44 -21.62
N ARG A 181 1.32 15.64 -20.92
CA ARG A 181 0.93 16.94 -20.41
C ARG A 181 1.57 17.20 -19.04
N LEU A 182 1.57 18.47 -18.61
CA LEU A 182 2.01 18.83 -17.26
C LEU A 182 1.19 18.08 -16.20
N VAL A 183 1.88 17.69 -15.14
CA VAL A 183 1.25 17.06 -13.97
C VAL A 183 0.83 18.15 -12.99
N ARG A 184 -0.46 18.19 -12.59
CA ARG A 184 -0.94 19.18 -11.62
C ARG A 184 -0.54 18.78 -10.21
N ARG A 185 0.16 19.65 -9.49
CA ARG A 185 0.52 19.45 -8.09
C ARG A 185 -0.66 19.67 -7.17
N LYS A 186 -0.79 18.82 -6.14
CA LYS A 186 -1.69 18.97 -5.01
C LYS A 186 -1.02 18.48 -3.74
N TYR A 187 -1.10 19.25 -2.66
CA TYR A 187 -0.49 18.89 -1.40
C TYR A 187 -1.51 18.28 -0.43
N ILE A 188 -1.19 17.11 0.14
CA ILE A 188 -1.99 16.46 1.17
C ILE A 188 -1.25 16.53 2.51
N PRO A 189 -1.91 16.97 3.61
CA PRO A 189 -1.26 17.05 4.92
C PRO A 189 -0.91 15.64 5.45
N LYS A 190 0.31 15.49 5.95
CA LYS A 190 0.76 14.31 6.70
C LYS A 190 0.47 14.49 8.20
N ALA A 191 0.41 13.36 8.93
CA ALA A 191 0.17 13.37 10.38
C ALA A 191 1.23 14.12 11.22
N ASN A 192 2.41 14.35 10.66
CA ASN A 192 3.52 15.09 11.28
C ASN A 192 3.58 16.57 10.90
N GLY A 193 2.50 17.13 10.35
CA GLY A 193 2.45 18.52 9.90
C GLY A 193 3.10 18.79 8.54
N LYS A 194 3.93 17.88 8.02
CA LYS A 194 4.50 17.99 6.67
C LYS A 194 3.43 17.75 5.60
N ARG A 195 3.63 18.27 4.42
CA ARG A 195 2.75 18.06 3.26
C ARG A 195 3.32 16.97 2.35
N ARG A 196 2.45 16.12 1.77
CA ARG A 196 2.83 15.15 0.73
C ARG A 196 2.48 15.74 -0.62
N PRO A 197 3.44 15.92 -1.53
CA PRO A 197 3.15 16.34 -2.90
C PRO A 197 2.50 15.18 -3.66
N LEU A 198 1.35 15.44 -4.28
CA LEU A 198 0.72 14.53 -5.23
C LEU A 198 0.74 15.16 -6.60
N GLY A 199 1.11 14.37 -7.62
CA GLY A 199 1.01 14.75 -9.01
C GLY A 199 -0.24 14.13 -9.64
N ILE A 200 -1.10 14.94 -10.22
CA ILE A 200 -2.33 14.51 -10.88
C ILE A 200 -2.15 14.67 -12.39
N PRO A 201 -1.89 13.58 -13.14
CA PRO A 201 -1.82 13.62 -14.59
C PRO A 201 -3.19 13.94 -15.20
N VAL A 202 -3.21 14.41 -16.43
CA VAL A 202 -4.45 14.54 -17.21
C VAL A 202 -5.09 13.17 -17.44
N LEU A 203 -6.38 13.16 -17.79
CA LEU A 203 -7.13 11.91 -17.94
C LEU A 203 -6.54 11.03 -19.05
N GLU A 204 -6.15 11.62 -20.16
CA GLU A 204 -5.54 10.93 -21.30
C GLU A 204 -4.21 10.24 -20.90
N ASP A 205 -3.36 10.90 -20.13
CA ASP A 205 -2.13 10.29 -19.61
C ASP A 205 -2.45 9.14 -18.63
N LYS A 206 -3.45 9.32 -17.76
CA LYS A 206 -3.90 8.24 -16.87
C LYS A 206 -4.36 7.01 -17.65
N LEU A 207 -5.10 7.23 -18.72
CA LEU A 207 -5.61 6.19 -19.60
C LEU A 207 -4.48 5.35 -20.21
N LEU A 208 -3.51 6.01 -20.82
CA LEU A 208 -2.32 5.36 -21.38
C LEU A 208 -1.49 4.65 -20.29
N GLN A 209 -1.32 5.29 -19.13
CA GLN A 209 -0.63 4.69 -18.00
C GLN A 209 -1.32 3.42 -17.47
N VAL A 210 -2.66 3.30 -17.57
CA VAL A 210 -3.38 2.07 -17.23
C VAL A 210 -2.98 0.93 -18.17
N ALA A 211 -2.94 1.17 -19.49
CA ALA A 211 -2.54 0.16 -20.47
C ALA A 211 -1.08 -0.28 -20.25
N VAL A 212 -0.16 0.66 -20.18
CA VAL A 212 1.28 0.39 -19.93
C VAL A 212 1.50 -0.35 -18.61
N LYS A 213 0.80 0.05 -17.53
CA LYS A 213 0.86 -0.64 -16.24
C LYS A 213 0.48 -2.13 -16.35
N GLN A 214 -0.56 -2.46 -17.12
CA GLN A 214 -1.00 -3.86 -17.29
C GLN A 214 0.08 -4.69 -18.00
N ILE A 215 0.72 -4.15 -19.03
CA ILE A 215 1.83 -4.80 -19.74
C ILE A 215 3.01 -5.00 -18.78
N LEU A 216 3.43 -3.96 -18.06
CA LEU A 216 4.51 -4.06 -17.09
C LEU A 216 4.24 -5.09 -16.01
N LEU A 217 3.01 -5.14 -15.48
CA LEU A 217 2.62 -6.15 -14.50
C LEU A 217 2.65 -7.56 -15.09
N ALA A 218 2.21 -7.78 -16.34
CA ALA A 218 2.29 -9.09 -17.00
C ALA A 218 3.73 -9.60 -17.08
N ILE A 219 4.71 -8.71 -17.29
CA ILE A 219 6.13 -9.05 -17.33
C ILE A 219 6.70 -9.25 -15.91
N TYR A 220 6.64 -8.20 -15.07
CA TYR A 220 7.42 -8.12 -13.83
C TYR A 220 6.81 -8.85 -12.64
N GLU A 221 5.48 -9.16 -12.63
CA GLU A 221 4.90 -10.03 -11.60
C GLU A 221 5.53 -11.42 -11.57
N ARG A 222 6.11 -11.84 -12.70
CA ARG A 222 6.85 -13.11 -12.81
C ARG A 222 8.29 -13.00 -12.32
N ASP A 223 8.82 -11.78 -12.24
CA ASP A 223 10.19 -11.50 -11.80
C ASP A 223 10.29 -11.11 -10.33
N PHE A 224 9.27 -10.43 -9.81
CA PHE A 224 9.26 -9.99 -8.42
C PHE A 224 9.42 -11.13 -7.42
N LEU A 225 10.35 -10.94 -6.49
CA LEU A 225 10.65 -11.93 -5.47
C LEU A 225 9.56 -12.03 -4.39
N PRO A 226 9.47 -13.17 -3.66
CA PRO A 226 8.50 -13.35 -2.58
C PRO A 226 8.66 -12.40 -1.40
N CYS A 227 9.74 -11.65 -1.32
CA CYS A 227 9.95 -10.61 -0.30
C CYS A 227 9.18 -9.32 -0.59
N SER A 228 8.74 -9.10 -1.83
CA SER A 228 8.05 -7.88 -2.28
C SER A 228 6.53 -8.06 -2.26
N TYR A 229 5.83 -7.21 -1.50
CA TYR A 229 4.38 -7.28 -1.29
C TYR A 229 3.60 -6.06 -1.81
N GLY A 230 4.17 -4.85 -1.69
CA GLY A 230 3.48 -3.61 -2.02
C GLY A 230 3.18 -3.41 -3.50
N TYR A 231 2.06 -2.78 -3.83
CA TYR A 231 1.62 -2.41 -5.19
C TYR A 231 1.45 -3.58 -6.18
N ARG A 232 1.39 -4.81 -5.68
CA ARG A 232 1.20 -6.01 -6.50
C ARG A 232 -0.26 -6.46 -6.52
N PRO A 233 -0.81 -6.91 -7.66
CA PRO A 233 -2.18 -7.40 -7.76
C PRO A 233 -2.42 -8.61 -6.85
N GLY A 234 -3.57 -8.62 -6.16
CA GLY A 234 -3.96 -9.73 -5.29
C GLY A 234 -3.19 -9.83 -3.97
N ILE A 235 -2.15 -9.03 -3.77
CA ILE A 235 -1.33 -9.02 -2.55
C ILE A 235 -1.66 -7.79 -1.71
N ASN A 236 -1.83 -7.98 -0.41
CA ASN A 236 -2.21 -6.90 0.52
C ASN A 236 -1.23 -6.78 1.70
N ALA A 237 -1.37 -5.68 2.46
CA ALA A 237 -0.51 -5.42 3.62
C ALA A 237 -0.61 -6.51 4.70
N ALA A 238 -1.78 -7.14 4.86
CA ALA A 238 -1.95 -8.21 5.85
C ALA A 238 -1.08 -9.45 5.52
N GLU A 239 -0.80 -9.71 4.25
CA GLU A 239 0.08 -10.81 3.85
C GLU A 239 1.53 -10.53 4.22
N ALA A 240 2.03 -9.32 3.99
CA ALA A 240 3.36 -8.91 4.43
C ALA A 240 3.50 -9.01 5.96
N ILE A 241 2.50 -8.53 6.71
CA ILE A 241 2.46 -8.60 8.17
C ILE A 241 2.44 -10.05 8.67
N ARG A 242 1.63 -10.93 8.05
CA ARG A 242 1.59 -12.35 8.40
C ARG A 242 2.90 -13.07 8.09
N SER A 243 3.49 -12.79 6.94
CA SER A 243 4.79 -13.34 6.56
C SER A 243 5.85 -12.92 7.56
N LEU A 244 5.96 -11.63 7.87
CA LEU A 244 6.92 -11.13 8.85
C LEU A 244 6.70 -11.76 10.23
N ARG A 245 5.43 -11.83 10.71
CA ARG A 245 5.11 -12.45 12.00
C ARG A 245 5.54 -13.93 12.05
N ARG A 246 5.35 -14.68 10.96
CA ARG A 246 5.75 -16.09 10.88
C ARG A 246 7.27 -16.24 10.91
N GLU A 247 7.99 -15.43 10.13
CA GLU A 247 9.45 -15.43 10.12
C GLU A 247 10.03 -15.09 11.49
N LEU A 248 9.49 -14.08 12.17
CA LEU A 248 9.92 -13.71 13.51
C LEU A 248 9.59 -14.79 14.56
N GLN A 249 8.47 -15.51 14.43
CA GLN A 249 8.07 -16.54 15.38
C GLN A 249 8.85 -17.84 15.20
N PHE A 250 9.11 -18.26 13.96
CA PHE A 250 9.60 -19.61 13.64
C PHE A 250 10.89 -19.62 12.82
N GLY A 251 11.31 -18.47 12.28
CA GLY A 251 12.47 -18.38 11.41
C GLY A 251 13.82 -18.39 12.15
N GLY A 252 13.83 -18.35 13.48
CA GLY A 252 15.08 -18.31 14.28
C GLY A 252 15.83 -16.99 14.15
N HIS A 253 15.15 -15.90 13.86
CA HIS A 253 15.74 -14.57 13.75
C HIS A 253 15.74 -13.87 15.10
N HIS A 254 16.87 -13.26 15.46
CA HIS A 254 17.06 -12.58 16.73
C HIS A 254 17.34 -11.08 16.58
N PHE A 255 17.58 -10.62 15.37
CA PHE A 255 17.87 -9.22 15.07
C PHE A 255 17.02 -8.75 13.90
N VAL A 256 16.57 -7.51 13.97
CA VAL A 256 15.71 -6.86 12.97
C VAL A 256 16.34 -5.52 12.60
N VAL A 257 16.42 -5.28 11.31
CA VAL A 257 16.76 -3.98 10.72
C VAL A 257 15.46 -3.41 10.14
N GLU A 258 14.94 -2.37 10.79
CA GLU A 258 13.84 -1.54 10.27
C GLU A 258 14.46 -0.41 9.44
N ALA A 259 14.02 -0.20 8.21
CA ALA A 259 14.55 0.83 7.34
C ALA A 259 13.48 1.48 6.45
N ASP A 260 13.63 2.78 6.20
CA ASP A 260 12.76 3.60 5.35
C ASP A 260 13.62 4.42 4.39
N ILE A 261 13.20 4.55 3.14
CA ILE A 261 13.91 5.31 2.12
C ILE A 261 13.38 6.74 2.09
N LYS A 262 14.27 7.72 2.24
CA LYS A 262 13.90 9.13 2.25
C LYS A 262 13.48 9.60 0.87
N GLY A 263 12.23 10.09 0.76
CA GLY A 263 11.74 10.68 -0.48
C GLY A 263 11.79 9.73 -1.69
N TYR A 264 11.54 8.45 -1.51
CA TYR A 264 11.80 7.40 -2.48
C TYR A 264 11.32 7.72 -3.90
N PHE A 265 10.05 8.11 -4.07
CA PHE A 265 9.46 8.42 -5.39
C PHE A 265 10.11 9.62 -6.08
N ASP A 266 10.62 10.57 -5.31
CA ASP A 266 11.22 11.80 -5.82
C ASP A 266 12.70 11.61 -6.21
N ASN A 267 13.35 10.52 -5.71
CA ASN A 267 14.78 10.25 -5.89
C ASN A 267 15.09 9.09 -6.86
N ILE A 268 14.09 8.52 -7.54
CA ILE A 268 14.31 7.48 -8.55
C ILE A 268 15.11 8.09 -9.71
N GLN A 269 16.33 7.56 -9.96
CA GLN A 269 17.19 8.01 -11.07
C GLN A 269 16.71 7.41 -12.38
N TRP A 270 16.47 8.25 -13.39
CA TRP A 270 15.89 7.82 -14.66
C TRP A 270 16.80 6.89 -15.45
N GLU A 271 18.11 7.16 -15.43
CA GLU A 271 19.11 6.35 -16.13
C GLU A 271 19.11 4.90 -15.60
N TRP A 272 19.04 4.74 -14.27
CA TRP A 272 18.95 3.41 -13.66
C TRP A 272 17.61 2.74 -13.99
N LEU A 273 16.51 3.48 -13.93
CA LEU A 273 15.19 2.93 -14.26
C LEU A 273 15.12 2.48 -15.72
N GLU A 274 15.67 3.27 -16.66
CA GLU A 274 15.73 2.91 -18.07
C GLU A 274 16.56 1.65 -18.30
N GLN A 275 17.74 1.53 -17.66
CA GLN A 275 18.55 0.32 -17.71
C GLN A 275 17.84 -0.90 -17.14
N MET A 276 17.09 -0.73 -16.04
CA MET A 276 16.30 -1.81 -15.43
C MET A 276 15.16 -2.25 -16.35
N LEU A 277 14.45 -1.31 -16.97
CA LEU A 277 13.41 -1.61 -17.97
C LEU A 277 14.00 -2.33 -19.19
N ALA A 278 15.16 -1.92 -19.66
CA ALA A 278 15.86 -2.52 -20.81
C ALA A 278 16.26 -3.99 -20.56
N GLN A 279 16.33 -4.45 -19.31
CA GLN A 279 16.57 -5.88 -19.03
C GLN A 279 15.45 -6.79 -19.55
N ARG A 280 14.23 -6.28 -19.65
CA ARG A 280 13.05 -7.06 -20.03
C ARG A 280 12.33 -6.49 -21.27
N ILE A 281 12.64 -5.29 -21.72
CA ILE A 281 11.93 -4.60 -22.79
C ILE A 281 12.93 -4.06 -23.80
N THR A 282 12.74 -4.41 -25.09
CA THR A 282 13.52 -3.89 -26.22
C THR A 282 12.74 -2.85 -27.02
N ASP A 283 11.42 -2.73 -26.80
CA ASP A 283 10.57 -1.79 -27.51
C ASP A 283 10.93 -0.34 -27.12
N GLY A 284 11.68 0.34 -27.98
CA GLY A 284 12.12 1.70 -27.76
C GLY A 284 10.98 2.71 -27.75
N ALA A 285 9.89 2.48 -28.51
CA ALA A 285 8.72 3.35 -28.51
C ALA A 285 7.96 3.26 -27.17
N PHE A 286 7.83 2.04 -26.65
CA PHE A 286 7.22 1.80 -25.34
C PHE A 286 8.05 2.43 -24.20
N GLN A 287 9.37 2.25 -24.20
CA GLN A 287 10.25 2.89 -23.21
C GLN A 287 10.21 4.41 -23.31
N ASN A 288 10.20 4.96 -24.54
CA ASN A 288 10.13 6.41 -24.75
C ASN A 288 8.81 7.01 -24.23
N LEU A 289 7.70 6.26 -24.31
CA LEU A 289 6.43 6.68 -23.71
C LEU A 289 6.56 6.86 -22.19
N ILE A 290 7.19 5.91 -21.50
CA ILE A 290 7.47 6.01 -20.05
C ILE A 290 8.37 7.22 -19.77
N ARG A 291 9.43 7.41 -20.56
CA ARG A 291 10.35 8.56 -20.44
C ARG A 291 9.62 9.90 -20.59
N LYS A 292 8.65 10.00 -21.50
CA LYS A 292 7.83 11.22 -21.67
C LYS A 292 7.08 11.57 -20.39
N TRP A 293 6.53 10.59 -19.66
CA TRP A 293 5.84 10.85 -18.38
C TRP A 293 6.79 11.19 -17.24
N LEU A 294 7.98 10.61 -17.20
CA LEU A 294 8.98 10.95 -16.18
C LEU A 294 9.45 12.41 -16.35
N ARG A 295 9.64 12.85 -17.60
CA ARG A 295 10.09 14.20 -17.95
C ARG A 295 8.95 15.23 -18.04
N ALA A 296 7.71 14.82 -17.86
CA ALA A 296 6.58 15.75 -17.85
C ALA A 296 6.78 16.77 -16.74
N GLY A 297 6.66 18.05 -17.06
CA GLY A 297 6.77 19.12 -16.08
C GLY A 297 5.63 19.05 -15.05
N VAL A 298 5.83 19.66 -13.92
CA VAL A 298 4.86 19.75 -12.83
C VAL A 298 4.41 21.19 -12.67
N LEU A 299 3.10 21.42 -12.75
CA LEU A 299 2.50 22.73 -12.45
C LEU A 299 2.18 22.77 -10.95
N GLU A 300 2.88 23.64 -10.23
CA GLU A 300 2.70 23.87 -8.78
C GLU A 300 1.43 24.67 -8.48
N GLU A 301 1.01 24.69 -7.20
CA GLU A 301 -0.19 25.43 -6.75
C GLU A 301 -0.03 26.96 -6.91
N ASP A 302 1.19 27.48 -6.95
CA ASP A 302 1.55 28.89 -7.18
C ASP A 302 1.66 29.27 -8.68
N GLY A 303 1.40 28.34 -9.59
CA GLY A 303 1.47 28.54 -11.03
C GLY A 303 2.86 28.30 -11.66
N LYS A 304 3.89 28.05 -10.86
CA LYS A 304 5.23 27.74 -11.39
C LYS A 304 5.27 26.36 -12.05
N ILE A 305 6.01 26.25 -13.13
CA ILE A 305 6.31 24.99 -13.80
C ILE A 305 7.70 24.53 -13.37
N ILE A 306 7.77 23.34 -12.80
CA ILE A 306 9.02 22.69 -12.41
C ILE A 306 9.26 21.51 -13.34
N HIS A 307 10.48 21.38 -13.85
CA HIS A 307 10.94 20.22 -14.62
C HIS A 307 11.83 19.34 -13.73
N PRO A 308 11.30 18.24 -13.16
CA PRO A 308 12.10 17.32 -12.36
C PRO A 308 13.25 16.73 -13.18
N GLN A 309 14.37 16.48 -12.56
CA GLN A 309 15.50 15.76 -13.17
C GLN A 309 15.57 14.30 -12.72
N THR A 310 14.81 13.96 -11.67
CA THR A 310 14.70 12.62 -11.08
C THR A 310 13.27 12.36 -10.63
N GLY A 311 13.01 11.16 -10.25
CA GLY A 311 11.76 10.78 -9.61
C GLY A 311 10.65 10.38 -10.59
N THR A 312 9.55 9.96 -9.99
CA THR A 312 8.29 9.67 -10.68
C THR A 312 7.14 10.34 -9.94
N PRO A 313 6.18 10.98 -10.65
CA PRO A 313 5.10 11.71 -9.99
C PRO A 313 4.33 10.84 -8.98
N GLN A 314 4.32 11.22 -7.70
CA GLN A 314 3.48 10.56 -6.70
C GLN A 314 2.00 10.79 -7.05
N GLY A 315 1.33 9.75 -7.57
CA GLY A 315 -0.07 9.82 -8.03
C GLY A 315 -0.24 9.46 -9.50
N GLY A 316 0.84 9.29 -10.26
CA GLY A 316 0.80 8.63 -11.56
C GLY A 316 0.36 7.17 -11.44
N VAL A 317 -0.43 6.70 -12.41
CA VAL A 317 -0.98 5.32 -12.39
C VAL A 317 0.12 4.28 -12.58
N VAL A 318 1.16 4.59 -13.35
CA VAL A 318 2.30 3.70 -13.63
C VAL A 318 3.39 3.79 -12.56
N SER A 319 3.48 4.90 -11.80
CA SER A 319 4.55 5.15 -10.84
C SER A 319 4.76 4.04 -9.80
N PRO A 320 3.72 3.40 -9.23
CA PRO A 320 3.92 2.32 -8.27
C PRO A 320 4.61 1.08 -8.84
N VAL A 321 4.35 0.71 -10.10
CA VAL A 321 5.02 -0.45 -10.71
C VAL A 321 6.45 -0.11 -11.10
N LEU A 322 6.72 1.10 -11.59
CA LEU A 322 8.09 1.58 -11.86
C LEU A 322 8.94 1.60 -10.57
N ALA A 323 8.35 2.09 -9.48
CA ALA A 323 8.98 2.06 -8.16
C ALA A 323 9.29 0.62 -7.70
N ASN A 324 8.38 -0.33 -7.89
CA ASN A 324 8.66 -1.72 -7.56
C ASN A 324 9.77 -2.34 -8.44
N ILE A 325 9.79 -2.02 -9.73
CA ILE A 325 10.86 -2.45 -10.64
C ILE A 325 12.21 -1.91 -10.15
N TYR A 326 12.26 -0.66 -9.76
CA TYR A 326 13.49 -0.04 -9.26
C TYR A 326 14.05 -0.77 -8.02
N LEU A 327 13.22 -0.99 -7.00
CA LEU A 327 13.66 -1.69 -5.79
C LEU A 327 13.89 -3.18 -5.99
N HIS A 328 13.25 -3.80 -6.95
CA HIS A 328 13.54 -5.17 -7.33
C HIS A 328 15.02 -5.35 -7.72
N TYR A 329 15.57 -4.43 -8.52
CA TYR A 329 16.98 -4.48 -8.94
C TYR A 329 17.93 -3.87 -7.89
N ALA A 330 17.53 -2.76 -7.26
CA ALA A 330 18.39 -2.07 -6.31
C ALA A 330 18.53 -2.81 -4.97
N LEU A 331 17.42 -3.40 -4.48
CA LEU A 331 17.35 -3.99 -3.14
C LEU A 331 17.07 -5.51 -3.16
N ASP A 332 15.94 -5.94 -3.77
CA ASP A 332 15.45 -7.32 -3.61
C ASP A 332 16.45 -8.36 -4.14
N LEU A 333 16.90 -8.18 -5.39
CA LEU A 333 17.89 -9.07 -6.03
C LEU A 333 19.25 -9.01 -5.33
N TRP A 334 19.67 -7.82 -4.89
CA TRP A 334 20.92 -7.67 -4.16
C TRP A 334 20.85 -8.40 -2.81
N PHE A 335 19.77 -8.26 -2.06
CA PHE A 335 19.59 -9.00 -0.81
C PHE A 335 19.66 -10.51 -1.05
N GLU A 336 18.87 -11.03 -1.99
CA GLU A 336 18.71 -12.47 -2.19
C GLU A 336 19.94 -13.12 -2.83
N ARG A 337 20.63 -12.42 -3.75
CA ARG A 337 21.73 -13.01 -4.54
C ARG A 337 23.13 -12.63 -4.05
N VAL A 338 23.26 -11.54 -3.30
CA VAL A 338 24.57 -11.05 -2.86
C VAL A 338 24.71 -11.11 -1.34
N MET A 339 23.71 -10.59 -0.61
CA MET A 339 23.79 -10.54 0.85
C MET A 339 23.56 -11.91 1.48
N ARG A 340 22.45 -12.54 1.14
CA ARG A 340 22.03 -13.80 1.74
C ARG A 340 23.04 -14.95 1.60
N PRO A 341 23.70 -15.17 0.44
CA PRO A 341 24.72 -16.21 0.32
C PRO A 341 25.99 -15.98 1.15
N LYS A 342 26.26 -14.73 1.58
CA LYS A 342 27.41 -14.37 2.39
C LYS A 342 27.15 -14.49 3.89
N GLN A 343 25.95 -14.88 4.28
CA GLN A 343 25.54 -15.00 5.69
C GLN A 343 25.69 -16.44 6.17
N GLN A 344 26.11 -16.60 7.40
CA GLN A 344 26.19 -17.89 8.10
C GLN A 344 24.83 -18.25 8.68
N GLY A 345 24.12 -17.25 9.19
CA GLY A 345 22.79 -17.40 9.78
C GLY A 345 21.65 -17.24 8.78
N ARG A 346 20.47 -17.52 9.28
CA ARG A 346 19.22 -17.31 8.53
C ARG A 346 18.91 -15.83 8.40
N SER A 347 18.45 -15.43 7.23
CA SER A 347 18.02 -14.06 6.98
C SER A 347 16.81 -13.99 6.07
N ARG A 348 16.00 -12.97 6.27
CA ARG A 348 14.77 -12.74 5.49
C ARG A 348 14.52 -11.26 5.30
N LEU A 349 14.16 -10.86 4.08
CA LEU A 349 13.66 -9.53 3.75
C LEU A 349 12.14 -9.59 3.58
N VAL A 350 11.42 -8.61 4.13
CA VAL A 350 9.98 -8.37 3.89
C VAL A 350 9.80 -6.90 3.52
N ARG A 351 9.38 -6.64 2.28
CA ARG A 351 9.24 -5.29 1.73
C ARG A 351 7.80 -5.00 1.28
N TYR A 352 7.30 -3.86 1.67
CA TYR A 352 6.01 -3.32 1.20
C TYR A 352 6.23 -1.91 0.62
N ALA A 353 6.36 -1.81 -0.69
CA ALA A 353 6.79 -0.58 -1.37
C ALA A 353 8.19 -0.13 -0.91
N ASP A 354 8.30 1.04 -0.33
CA ASP A 354 9.51 1.63 0.25
C ASP A 354 9.76 1.26 1.73
N ASP A 355 8.72 0.80 2.45
CA ASP A 355 8.84 0.27 3.81
C ASP A 355 9.37 -1.18 3.77
N PHE A 356 10.44 -1.49 4.50
CA PHE A 356 10.94 -2.85 4.59
C PHE A 356 11.60 -3.17 5.94
N VAL A 357 11.60 -4.47 6.22
CA VAL A 357 12.19 -5.06 7.42
C VAL A 357 13.06 -6.23 6.98
N ALA A 358 14.32 -6.25 7.44
CA ALA A 358 15.22 -7.38 7.27
C ALA A 358 15.47 -8.07 8.62
N CYS A 359 15.34 -9.40 8.65
CA CYS A 359 15.50 -10.23 9.84
C CYS A 359 16.77 -11.05 9.72
N PHE A 360 17.52 -11.20 10.82
CA PHE A 360 18.79 -11.91 10.88
C PHE A 360 18.90 -12.78 12.12
N GLU A 361 19.64 -13.86 12.02
CA GLU A 361 19.98 -14.73 13.15
C GLU A 361 21.06 -14.10 14.03
N TYR A 362 22.11 -13.53 13.43
CA TYR A 362 23.27 -12.98 14.12
C TYR A 362 23.32 -11.45 14.07
N ARG A 363 23.83 -10.84 15.15
CA ARG A 363 23.97 -9.38 15.30
C ARG A 363 24.92 -8.77 14.26
N HIS A 364 26.08 -9.35 14.10
CA HIS A 364 27.11 -8.85 13.18
C HIS A 364 26.65 -8.83 11.73
N GLU A 365 25.75 -9.78 11.34
CA GLU A 365 25.16 -9.82 10.00
C GLU A 365 24.13 -8.71 9.79
N ALA A 366 23.31 -8.41 10.82
CA ALA A 366 22.36 -7.29 10.78
C ALA A 366 23.10 -5.95 10.65
N GLU A 367 24.13 -5.72 11.44
CA GLU A 367 24.96 -4.51 11.41
C GLU A 367 25.73 -4.39 10.09
N ARG A 368 26.25 -5.51 9.55
CA ARG A 368 26.88 -5.53 8.23
C ARG A 368 25.87 -5.18 7.12
N PHE A 369 24.68 -5.76 7.18
CA PHE A 369 23.61 -5.44 6.21
C PHE A 369 23.28 -3.94 6.25
N GLU A 370 23.11 -3.34 7.42
CA GLU A 370 22.80 -1.91 7.55
C GLU A 370 23.89 -1.03 6.91
N ARG A 371 25.16 -1.34 7.13
CA ARG A 371 26.30 -0.61 6.52
C ARG A 371 26.32 -0.78 4.99
N GLU A 372 26.25 -2.03 4.50
CA GLU A 372 26.28 -2.30 3.06
C GLU A 372 25.02 -1.77 2.34
N LEU A 373 23.86 -1.78 3.02
CA LEU A 373 22.61 -1.24 2.48
C LEU A 373 22.74 0.26 2.20
N LYS A 374 23.33 1.02 3.09
CA LYS A 374 23.56 2.47 2.90
C LYS A 374 24.39 2.74 1.64
N THR A 375 25.50 2.04 1.48
CA THR A 375 26.36 2.13 0.28
C THR A 375 25.62 1.67 -0.97
N ARG A 376 24.87 0.58 -0.87
CA ARG A 376 24.11 0.02 -1.98
C ARG A 376 23.05 0.99 -2.49
N LEU A 377 22.24 1.56 -1.61
CA LEU A 377 21.18 2.49 -1.98
C LEU A 377 21.74 3.80 -2.54
N ALA A 378 22.83 4.32 -1.96
CA ALA A 378 23.51 5.51 -2.45
C ALA A 378 23.96 5.37 -3.92
N LYS A 379 24.40 4.17 -4.33
CA LYS A 379 24.74 3.85 -5.72
C LYS A 379 23.56 4.06 -6.69
N PHE A 380 22.33 3.91 -6.19
CA PHE A 380 21.10 4.13 -6.98
C PHE A 380 20.45 5.48 -6.67
N GLY A 381 21.20 6.44 -6.12
CA GLY A 381 20.68 7.76 -5.78
C GLY A 381 19.63 7.77 -4.67
N LEU A 382 19.58 6.72 -3.84
CA LEU A 382 18.63 6.59 -2.74
C LEU A 382 19.33 6.77 -1.39
N GLU A 383 18.66 7.44 -0.46
CA GLU A 383 19.15 7.71 0.89
C GLU A 383 18.25 7.05 1.94
N LEU A 384 18.85 6.41 2.95
CA LEU A 384 18.11 5.92 4.12
C LEU A 384 17.68 7.07 5.02
N ALA A 385 16.49 7.00 5.57
CA ALA A 385 16.03 7.89 6.62
C ALA A 385 16.70 7.51 7.94
N ALA A 386 17.76 8.23 8.33
CA ALA A 386 18.56 7.93 9.52
C ALA A 386 17.73 7.91 10.81
N ASP A 387 16.70 8.77 10.90
CA ASP A 387 15.77 8.84 12.03
C ASP A 387 14.83 7.64 12.15
N LYS A 388 14.72 6.82 11.09
CA LYS A 388 13.82 5.67 11.02
C LYS A 388 14.56 4.34 10.78
N THR A 389 15.85 4.39 10.48
CA THR A 389 16.65 3.19 10.28
C THR A 389 17.27 2.79 11.59
N LYS A 390 17.02 1.56 12.03
CA LYS A 390 17.57 1.04 13.29
C LYS A 390 17.70 -0.46 13.27
N THR A 391 18.80 -0.94 13.86
CA THR A 391 19.02 -2.34 14.17
C THR A 391 18.66 -2.61 15.62
N LEU A 392 17.84 -3.61 15.88
CA LEU A 392 17.38 -3.96 17.22
C LEU A 392 17.40 -5.48 17.47
N ARG A 393 17.59 -5.87 18.73
CA ARG A 393 17.43 -7.25 19.17
C ARG A 393 15.95 -7.58 19.25
N PHE A 394 15.54 -8.70 18.67
CA PHE A 394 14.15 -9.16 18.62
C PHE A 394 14.06 -10.69 18.67
N GLY A 395 14.40 -11.30 19.79
CA GLY A 395 14.41 -12.76 19.97
C GLY A 395 13.55 -13.21 21.15
N HIS A 396 13.10 -14.46 21.16
CA HIS A 396 12.27 -15.00 22.22
C HIS A 396 12.97 -15.03 23.59
N ASN A 397 14.30 -15.12 23.61
CA ASN A 397 15.13 -15.11 24.82
C ASN A 397 15.66 -13.71 25.17
N GLY A 398 15.10 -12.64 24.58
CA GLY A 398 15.64 -11.29 24.70
C GLY A 398 15.45 -10.61 26.05
N GLY A 399 14.62 -11.18 26.94
CA GLY A 399 14.35 -10.60 28.25
C GLY A 399 13.87 -9.14 28.17
N PRO A 400 14.16 -8.29 29.15
CA PRO A 400 13.75 -6.89 29.18
C PRO A 400 14.39 -6.03 28.07
N HIS A 401 15.46 -6.50 27.44
CA HIS A 401 16.16 -5.81 26.36
C HIS A 401 15.59 -6.12 24.96
N ASN A 402 14.48 -6.86 24.88
CA ASN A 402 13.80 -7.11 23.59
C ASN A 402 13.19 -5.83 23.03
N GLY A 403 13.59 -5.48 21.82
CA GLY A 403 13.07 -4.32 21.11
C GLY A 403 11.62 -4.49 20.70
N ARG A 404 11.01 -3.36 20.35
CA ARG A 404 9.73 -3.27 19.65
C ARG A 404 9.95 -2.45 18.40
N PHE A 405 9.27 -2.79 17.33
CA PHE A 405 9.36 -2.03 16.10
C PHE A 405 8.00 -1.91 15.41
N ASP A 406 7.87 -0.91 14.56
CA ASP A 406 6.67 -0.61 13.82
C ASP A 406 6.84 -1.04 12.35
N PHE A 407 5.89 -1.82 11.82
CA PHE A 407 5.82 -2.11 10.39
C PHE A 407 4.37 -2.01 9.91
N LEU A 408 4.15 -1.25 8.85
CA LEU A 408 2.83 -1.01 8.25
C LEU A 408 1.75 -0.57 9.27
N GLY A 409 2.16 0.19 10.29
CA GLY A 409 1.26 0.71 11.32
C GLY A 409 0.92 -0.26 12.44
N PHE A 410 1.58 -1.40 12.50
CA PHE A 410 1.53 -2.34 13.60
C PHE A 410 2.85 -2.35 14.36
N GLU A 411 2.77 -2.41 15.68
CA GLU A 411 3.89 -2.64 16.58
C GLU A 411 4.03 -4.14 16.83
N PHE A 412 5.22 -4.69 16.57
CA PHE A 412 5.59 -6.08 16.83
C PHE A 412 6.34 -6.17 18.14
N TYR A 413 6.07 -7.21 18.95
CA TYR A 413 6.69 -7.44 20.24
C TYR A 413 6.56 -8.89 20.68
N TRP A 414 7.50 -9.34 21.53
CA TRP A 414 7.43 -10.63 22.18
C TRP A 414 6.68 -10.53 23.50
N GLU A 415 5.79 -11.49 23.77
CA GLU A 415 5.06 -11.63 25.02
C GLU A 415 4.59 -13.06 25.16
N PRO A 416 4.66 -13.68 26.36
CA PRO A 416 4.18 -15.03 26.56
C PRO A 416 2.65 -15.14 26.29
N ASP A 417 2.23 -16.28 25.82
CA ASP A 417 0.82 -16.64 25.76
C ASP A 417 0.30 -17.07 27.16
N ARG A 418 -0.97 -17.49 27.25
CA ARG A 418 -1.57 -17.93 28.53
C ARG A 418 -0.90 -19.17 29.12
N LYS A 419 -0.14 -19.93 28.32
CA LYS A 419 0.61 -21.12 28.74
C LYS A 419 2.08 -20.82 29.04
N GLY A 420 2.47 -19.54 29.04
CA GLY A 420 3.87 -19.13 29.25
C GLY A 420 4.75 -19.24 28.01
N THR A 421 4.24 -19.74 26.88
CA THR A 421 5.04 -19.89 25.65
C THR A 421 5.29 -18.53 24.98
N PRO A 422 6.56 -18.17 24.67
CA PRO A 422 6.87 -16.92 23.98
C PRO A 422 6.21 -16.86 22.61
N ARG A 423 5.52 -15.75 22.34
CA ARG A 423 4.81 -15.51 21.06
C ARG A 423 5.10 -14.10 20.53
N VAL A 424 5.29 -14.04 19.22
CA VAL A 424 5.30 -12.74 18.52
C VAL A 424 3.86 -12.25 18.43
N LYS A 425 3.58 -11.19 19.16
CA LYS A 425 2.30 -10.48 19.16
C LYS A 425 2.41 -9.21 18.33
N LEU A 426 1.26 -8.77 17.84
CA LEU A 426 1.13 -7.51 17.12
C LEU A 426 -0.06 -6.71 17.64
N ARG A 427 0.05 -5.40 17.58
CA ARG A 427 -1.04 -4.47 17.88
C ARG A 427 -0.91 -3.24 16.99
N THR A 428 -2.00 -2.50 16.79
CA THR A 428 -1.88 -1.16 16.17
C THR A 428 -0.85 -0.34 16.94
N SER A 429 0.13 0.24 16.24
CA SER A 429 1.21 0.99 16.89
C SER A 429 0.62 2.11 17.74
N THR A 430 1.21 2.36 18.90
CA THR A 430 0.67 3.30 19.89
C THR A 430 0.47 4.69 19.29
N LYS A 431 1.42 5.17 18.51
CA LYS A 431 1.34 6.46 17.79
C LYS A 431 0.15 6.50 16.81
N LYS A 432 -0.05 5.45 16.02
CA LYS A 432 -1.17 5.36 15.05
C LYS A 432 -2.51 5.23 15.75
N HIS A 433 -2.57 4.49 16.86
CA HIS A 433 -3.78 4.29 17.63
C HIS A 433 -4.26 5.60 18.28
N LEU A 434 -3.38 6.32 18.98
CA LEU A 434 -3.69 7.61 19.58
C LEU A 434 -4.13 8.63 18.53
N ALA A 435 -3.41 8.72 17.42
CA ALA A 435 -3.79 9.59 16.30
C ALA A 435 -5.14 9.22 15.68
N ALA A 436 -5.51 7.93 15.63
CA ALA A 436 -6.82 7.50 15.14
C ALA A 436 -7.94 7.91 16.11
N MET A 437 -7.74 7.71 17.42
CA MET A 437 -8.69 8.15 18.46
C MET A 437 -8.91 9.67 18.41
N GLN A 438 -7.83 10.44 18.31
CA GLN A 438 -7.90 11.89 18.23
C GLN A 438 -8.64 12.35 16.96
N ARG A 439 -8.30 11.79 15.79
CA ARG A 439 -8.94 12.13 14.51
C ARG A 439 -10.42 11.80 14.50
N ILE A 440 -10.83 10.64 15.03
CA ILE A 440 -12.25 10.26 15.03
C ILE A 440 -13.06 11.13 16.00
N ARG A 441 -12.49 11.46 17.17
CA ARG A 441 -13.09 12.39 18.14
C ARG A 441 -13.30 13.78 17.53
N GLN A 442 -12.28 14.31 16.89
CA GLN A 442 -12.32 15.60 16.23
C GLN A 442 -13.32 15.61 15.07
N TRP A 443 -13.32 14.57 14.24
CA TRP A 443 -14.26 14.45 13.13
C TRP A 443 -15.71 14.39 13.62
N ILE A 444 -16.04 13.62 14.66
CA ILE A 444 -17.39 13.58 15.25
C ILE A 444 -17.78 14.95 15.78
N ARG A 445 -16.86 15.67 16.44
CA ARG A 445 -17.08 17.04 16.91
C ARG A 445 -17.43 18.00 15.78
N GLU A 446 -16.70 17.96 14.68
CA GLU A 446 -16.92 18.82 13.51
C GLU A 446 -18.24 18.50 12.79
N GLN A 447 -18.55 17.21 12.69
CA GLN A 447 -19.77 16.76 11.99
C GLN A 447 -21.05 16.85 12.86
N ARG A 448 -20.96 17.26 14.13
CA ARG A 448 -22.10 17.23 15.05
C ARG A 448 -23.32 18.02 14.56
N ALA A 449 -23.12 19.11 13.81
CA ALA A 449 -24.19 19.93 13.27
C ALA A 449 -24.88 19.34 12.03
N GLN A 450 -24.28 18.38 11.35
CA GLN A 450 -24.85 17.77 10.15
C GLN A 450 -26.06 16.88 10.44
N LYS A 451 -26.87 16.62 9.40
CA LYS A 451 -27.93 15.61 9.45
C LYS A 451 -27.35 14.26 9.88
N GLN A 452 -28.08 13.53 10.72
CA GLN A 452 -27.59 12.31 11.36
C GLN A 452 -27.26 11.19 10.35
N ALA A 453 -28.11 10.99 9.33
CA ALA A 453 -27.96 9.89 8.37
C ALA A 453 -26.65 9.97 7.54
N PRO A 454 -26.28 11.09 6.88
CA PRO A 454 -25.01 11.18 6.15
C PRO A 454 -23.80 11.07 7.07
N MET A 455 -23.87 11.64 8.30
CA MET A 455 -22.79 11.49 9.28
C MET A 455 -22.56 10.02 9.64
N MET A 456 -23.63 9.28 9.97
CA MET A 456 -23.53 7.86 10.36
C MET A 456 -23.11 6.96 9.18
N LYS A 457 -23.56 7.26 7.95
CA LYS A 457 -23.11 6.57 6.73
C LYS A 457 -21.58 6.70 6.56
N THR A 458 -21.07 7.92 6.75
CA THR A 458 -19.62 8.19 6.67
C THR A 458 -18.85 7.51 7.82
N LEU A 459 -19.38 7.55 9.04
CA LEU A 459 -18.79 6.84 10.19
C LEU A 459 -18.70 5.34 9.94
N ARG A 460 -19.78 4.71 9.45
CA ARG A 460 -19.81 3.30 9.06
C ARG A 460 -18.69 2.97 8.08
N ALA A 461 -18.52 3.77 7.02
CA ALA A 461 -17.47 3.56 6.02
C ALA A 461 -16.06 3.68 6.62
N LYS A 462 -15.82 4.69 7.48
CA LYS A 462 -14.55 4.88 8.19
C LYS A 462 -14.18 3.69 9.08
N LEU A 463 -15.13 3.19 9.87
CA LEU A 463 -14.90 2.06 10.77
C LEU A 463 -14.75 0.74 10.00
N GLN A 464 -15.56 0.53 8.96
CA GLN A 464 -15.41 -0.64 8.10
C GLN A 464 -14.01 -0.70 7.46
N GLY A 465 -13.51 0.41 6.91
CA GLY A 465 -12.15 0.50 6.38
C GLY A 465 -11.09 0.25 7.46
N THR A 466 -11.31 0.76 8.67
CA THR A 466 -10.41 0.54 9.80
C THR A 466 -10.37 -0.94 10.22
N TRP A 467 -11.54 -1.61 10.32
CA TRP A 467 -11.59 -3.03 10.67
C TRP A 467 -11.01 -3.92 9.58
N ASN A 468 -11.22 -3.58 8.31
CA ASN A 468 -10.64 -4.32 7.18
C ASN A 468 -9.11 -4.27 7.20
N TYR A 469 -8.50 -3.15 7.60
CA TYR A 469 -7.04 -3.01 7.66
C TYR A 469 -6.44 -3.57 8.95
N TYR A 470 -7.01 -3.20 10.11
CA TYR A 470 -6.45 -3.52 11.43
C TYR A 470 -7.02 -4.79 12.06
N GLY A 471 -7.95 -5.47 11.40
CA GLY A 471 -8.63 -6.67 11.90
C GLY A 471 -7.80 -7.94 11.88
N LEU A 472 -6.52 -7.87 12.27
CA LEU A 472 -5.61 -9.01 12.36
C LEU A 472 -5.65 -9.65 13.75
N ILE A 473 -5.37 -10.97 13.79
CA ILE A 473 -5.32 -11.75 15.04
C ILE A 473 -4.27 -11.14 16.00
N GLY A 474 -4.70 -10.81 17.20
CA GLY A 474 -3.91 -10.14 18.25
C GLY A 474 -4.24 -8.66 18.45
N ASN A 475 -4.91 -8.00 17.48
CA ASN A 475 -5.19 -6.57 17.56
C ASN A 475 -6.60 -6.19 18.05
N PHE A 476 -7.43 -7.14 18.45
CA PHE A 476 -8.82 -6.89 18.82
C PHE A 476 -8.98 -5.84 19.92
N ARG A 477 -8.13 -5.88 20.95
CA ARG A 477 -8.19 -4.93 22.08
C ARG A 477 -8.02 -3.46 21.62
N ARG A 478 -7.08 -3.19 20.70
CA ARG A 478 -6.89 -1.82 20.18
C ARG A 478 -8.09 -1.34 19.37
N MET A 479 -8.69 -2.22 18.58
CA MET A 479 -9.91 -1.90 17.83
C MET A 479 -11.10 -1.65 18.77
N GLN A 480 -11.23 -2.45 19.82
CA GLN A 480 -12.28 -2.29 20.83
C GLN A 480 -12.16 -0.93 21.55
N LEU A 481 -10.94 -0.54 21.94
CA LEU A 481 -10.69 0.77 22.55
C LEU A 481 -11.06 1.92 21.61
N LEU A 482 -10.74 1.81 20.30
CA LEU A 482 -11.13 2.81 19.31
C LEU A 482 -12.66 2.87 19.17
N TYR A 483 -13.35 1.73 19.16
CA TYR A 483 -14.82 1.68 19.10
C TYR A 483 -15.47 2.31 20.33
N GLN A 484 -14.96 2.02 21.52
CA GLN A 484 -15.43 2.66 22.77
C GLN A 484 -15.25 4.18 22.71
N GLU A 485 -14.14 4.67 22.14
CA GLU A 485 -13.93 6.10 21.94
C GLU A 485 -14.94 6.70 20.97
N VAL A 486 -15.31 5.98 19.90
CA VAL A 486 -16.39 6.38 18.99
C VAL A 486 -17.72 6.55 19.74
N CYS A 487 -18.10 5.55 20.56
CA CYS A 487 -19.32 5.60 21.36
C CYS A 487 -19.32 6.80 22.32
N ARG A 488 -18.21 7.02 23.06
CA ARG A 488 -18.03 8.17 23.96
C ARG A 488 -18.13 9.50 23.21
N ALA A 489 -17.49 9.59 22.06
CA ALA A 489 -17.52 10.81 21.25
C ALA A 489 -18.93 11.10 20.69
N LEU A 490 -19.67 10.10 20.24
CA LEU A 490 -21.06 10.25 19.80
C LEU A 490 -21.95 10.70 20.95
N HIS A 491 -21.91 10.01 22.08
CA HIS A 491 -22.67 10.42 23.28
C HIS A 491 -22.37 11.85 23.68
N LYS A 492 -21.09 12.23 23.79
CA LYS A 492 -20.66 13.57 24.17
C LYS A 492 -21.12 14.65 23.18
N TRP A 493 -20.89 14.46 21.88
CA TRP A 493 -21.04 15.54 20.90
C TRP A 493 -22.44 15.63 20.30
N LEU A 494 -23.21 14.53 20.27
CA LEU A 494 -24.60 14.58 19.84
C LEU A 494 -25.49 15.21 20.92
N ASN A 495 -25.19 14.97 22.21
CA ASN A 495 -25.86 15.67 23.33
C ASN A 495 -25.54 17.15 23.43
N ARG A 496 -24.52 17.62 22.70
CA ARG A 496 -24.17 19.06 22.63
C ARG A 496 -24.69 19.76 21.37
N ARG A 497 -25.72 19.20 20.73
CA ARG A 497 -26.42 19.83 19.61
C ARG A 497 -27.49 20.84 20.09
N SER A 498 -28.04 20.58 21.24
CA SER A 498 -29.03 21.41 21.92
C SER A 498 -28.71 21.53 23.40
N GLN A 499 -29.38 22.39 24.11
CA GLN A 499 -29.24 22.56 25.57
C GLN A 499 -29.81 21.34 26.35
N ARG A 500 -30.73 20.58 25.75
CA ARG A 500 -31.32 19.39 26.38
C ARG A 500 -30.53 18.13 26.02
N PRO A 501 -30.01 17.34 26.99
CA PRO A 501 -29.43 16.03 26.71
C PRO A 501 -30.52 15.13 26.14
N SER A 502 -30.31 14.59 24.94
CA SER A 502 -31.30 13.80 24.21
C SER A 502 -30.88 12.39 23.93
N LEU A 503 -29.65 12.01 24.27
CA LEU A 503 -29.07 10.68 24.00
C LEU A 503 -28.52 10.08 25.29
N THR A 504 -29.17 9.02 25.74
CA THR A 504 -28.65 8.07 26.74
C THR A 504 -27.75 7.01 26.09
N TRP A 505 -27.05 6.23 26.86
CA TRP A 505 -26.22 5.14 26.33
C TRP A 505 -27.03 4.11 25.52
N PRO A 506 -28.21 3.63 25.98
CA PRO A 506 -29.05 2.75 25.15
C PRO A 506 -29.48 3.37 23.83
N GLU A 507 -29.66 4.71 23.78
CA GLU A 507 -30.01 5.40 22.54
C GLU A 507 -28.83 5.52 21.58
N VAL A 508 -27.62 5.67 22.10
CA VAL A 508 -26.40 5.57 21.27
C VAL A 508 -26.30 4.17 20.66
N ASP A 509 -26.56 3.12 21.44
CA ASP A 509 -26.53 1.75 20.94
C ASP A 509 -27.63 1.50 19.89
N ARG A 510 -28.84 2.01 20.11
CA ARG A 510 -29.94 1.97 19.11
C ARG A 510 -29.56 2.72 17.85
N LEU A 511 -28.91 3.88 17.96
CA LEU A 511 -28.42 4.67 16.83
C LEU A 511 -27.37 3.91 16.01
N LEU A 512 -26.39 3.32 16.69
CA LEU A 512 -25.36 2.50 16.03
C LEU A 512 -25.97 1.29 15.32
N ALA A 513 -26.94 0.62 15.94
CA ALA A 513 -27.66 -0.51 15.34
C ALA A 513 -28.50 -0.08 14.13
N ARG A 514 -29.29 1.01 14.23
CA ARG A 514 -30.12 1.57 13.15
C ARG A 514 -29.30 1.85 11.89
N PHE A 515 -28.10 2.43 12.04
CA PHE A 515 -27.21 2.73 10.91
C PHE A 515 -26.22 1.61 10.60
N GLN A 516 -26.36 0.45 11.23
CA GLN A 516 -25.51 -0.73 11.00
C GLN A 516 -24.01 -0.40 11.10
N VAL A 517 -23.65 0.40 12.11
CA VAL A 517 -22.23 0.72 12.34
C VAL A 517 -21.50 -0.54 12.83
N PRO A 518 -20.43 -0.97 12.15
CA PRO A 518 -19.81 -2.26 12.42
C PRO A 518 -19.05 -2.24 13.75
N LYS A 519 -19.34 -3.21 14.62
CA LYS A 519 -18.51 -3.51 15.79
C LYS A 519 -17.12 -4.02 15.35
N PRO A 520 -16.08 -3.91 16.19
CA PRO A 520 -14.75 -4.45 15.90
C PRO A 520 -14.82 -5.94 15.59
N ARG A 521 -14.13 -6.36 14.53
CA ARG A 521 -14.05 -7.77 14.15
C ARG A 521 -12.68 -8.10 13.60
N ILE A 522 -12.23 -9.32 13.87
CA ILE A 522 -11.08 -9.90 13.18
C ILE A 522 -11.55 -10.32 11.79
N VAL A 523 -10.90 -9.81 10.76
CA VAL A 523 -11.18 -10.16 9.36
C VAL A 523 -10.21 -11.20 8.82
N GLU A 524 -9.12 -11.46 9.55
CA GLU A 524 -8.16 -12.50 9.23
C GLU A 524 -8.80 -13.87 9.46
N THR A 525 -9.04 -14.63 8.39
CA THR A 525 -9.56 -16.00 8.49
C THR A 525 -8.42 -16.98 8.62
N LYS A 526 -8.61 -18.04 9.45
CA LYS A 526 -7.65 -19.14 9.58
C LYS A 526 -7.42 -19.90 8.27
N ALA A 527 -8.36 -19.80 7.34
CA ALA A 527 -8.39 -20.50 6.05
C ALA A 527 -7.75 -19.74 4.88
N MET A 528 -7.22 -18.53 5.07
CA MET A 528 -6.43 -17.91 4.02
C MET A 528 -5.14 -18.70 3.84
N LYS A 529 -5.19 -19.69 2.95
CA LYS A 529 -4.00 -20.38 2.45
C LYS A 529 -3.04 -19.31 1.96
N PRO A 530 -1.77 -19.34 2.35
CA PRO A 530 -0.79 -18.39 1.82
C PRO A 530 -0.61 -18.71 0.34
N CYS A 531 -1.06 -17.82 -0.52
CA CYS A 531 -0.83 -17.90 -1.97
C CYS A 531 0.68 -17.98 -2.32
N GLN A 532 1.55 -17.70 -1.37
CA GLN A 532 3.01 -17.74 -1.52
C GLN A 532 3.69 -18.97 -0.90
N LEU A 533 3.02 -19.79 -0.10
CA LEU A 533 3.65 -20.99 0.49
C LEU A 533 4.02 -22.05 -0.55
N GLU A 534 3.28 -22.14 -1.64
CA GLU A 534 3.62 -23.04 -2.75
C GLU A 534 4.85 -22.57 -3.55
N LEU A 535 5.15 -21.26 -3.53
CA LEU A 535 6.33 -20.70 -4.19
C LEU A 535 7.62 -20.88 -3.37
N THR A 536 7.57 -21.00 -2.05
CA THR A 536 8.76 -21.19 -1.21
C THR A 536 9.23 -22.62 -1.17
N ASN A 537 8.35 -23.61 -1.34
CA ASN A 537 8.72 -25.04 -1.40
C ASN A 537 9.05 -25.54 -2.81
N ALA A 538 8.64 -24.81 -3.85
CA ALA A 538 8.86 -25.16 -5.26
C ALA A 538 10.04 -24.42 -5.90
N TRP A 539 10.81 -23.63 -5.14
CA TRP A 539 11.96 -22.94 -5.72
C TRP A 539 13.17 -23.89 -5.72
N PRO A 540 13.56 -24.45 -6.87
CA PRO A 540 14.84 -25.14 -6.95
C PRO A 540 15.94 -24.15 -6.60
N ARG A 541 16.94 -24.59 -5.86
CA ARG A 541 18.18 -23.83 -5.58
C ARG A 541 18.69 -23.29 -6.91
N LEU A 542 18.41 -22.03 -7.21
CA LEU A 542 18.97 -21.34 -8.35
C LEU A 542 20.48 -21.29 -8.14
N GLN A 543 21.17 -22.18 -8.85
CA GLN A 543 22.62 -22.14 -8.95
C GLN A 543 23.04 -20.73 -9.34
N ALA A 544 23.98 -20.20 -8.61
CA ALA A 544 24.56 -18.89 -8.78
C ALA A 544 25.08 -18.72 -10.21
N GLN A 545 24.30 -18.10 -11.08
CA GLN A 545 24.86 -17.58 -12.32
C GLN A 545 25.29 -16.13 -12.09
N PRO A 546 26.48 -15.74 -12.52
CA PRO A 546 27.06 -14.47 -12.15
C PRO A 546 26.30 -13.30 -12.77
N VAL A 547 25.91 -12.36 -11.93
CA VAL A 547 25.35 -11.04 -12.27
C VAL A 547 26.46 -10.15 -12.92
N ARG A 548 27.17 -10.67 -13.93
CA ARG A 548 28.29 -9.92 -14.56
C ARG A 548 27.84 -8.75 -15.44
N ALA A 549 26.64 -8.79 -16.03
CA ALA A 549 26.25 -7.79 -17.02
C ALA A 549 25.83 -6.43 -16.42
N VAL A 550 25.15 -6.39 -15.26
CA VAL A 550 24.75 -5.10 -14.65
C VAL A 550 25.89 -4.47 -13.85
N LEU A 551 26.83 -5.29 -13.35
CA LEU A 551 28.00 -4.79 -12.62
C LEU A 551 29.13 -4.32 -13.55
N GLN A 552 29.27 -4.89 -14.76
CA GLN A 552 30.31 -4.50 -15.70
C GLN A 552 30.09 -3.13 -16.36
N VAL A 553 28.85 -2.73 -16.60
CA VAL A 553 28.55 -1.38 -17.11
C VAL A 553 28.83 -0.29 -16.06
N ALA A 554 28.82 -0.65 -14.77
CA ALA A 554 29.14 0.28 -13.70
C ALA A 554 30.66 0.42 -13.43
N HIS A 555 31.48 -0.57 -13.80
CA HIS A 555 32.94 -0.48 -13.68
C HIS A 555 33.62 0.22 -14.88
N ALA A 556 33.01 0.19 -16.05
CA ALA A 556 33.57 0.81 -17.25
C ALA A 556 33.40 2.35 -17.34
N ARG A 557 32.77 3.00 -16.36
CA ARG A 557 32.62 4.46 -16.28
C ARG A 557 33.19 5.07 -14.99
N ALA A 558 33.96 4.29 -14.22
CA ALA A 558 34.65 4.77 -13.02
C ALA A 558 36.20 4.60 -13.12
N SER A 559 36.70 4.34 -14.35
CA SER A 559 38.10 4.46 -14.74
C SER A 559 38.24 5.59 -15.73
#